data_2765d5f83dd841e771b8347631425090
#
_entry.id   2765d5f83dd841e771b8347631425090
#
_cell.length_a   1.000
_cell.length_b   1.000
_cell.length_c   1.000
_cell.angle_alpha   90.00
_cell.angle_beta   90.00
_cell.angle_gamma   90.00
#
_symmetry.space_group_name_H-M   'P 1'
#
loop_
_entity.id
_entity.type
_entity.pdbx_description
1 polymer ?
#
loop_
_entity_poly.entity_id
_entity_poly.type
_entity_poly.pdbx_seq_one_letter_code
_entity_poly.pdbx_strand_id
1 'polypeptide(L)'
;VKYTLEDPDEKYSEELALLSKLSIDGVITTNWDDFCERQFPKFNRYVGQKELLFSKSIVNIGEIYKIHGCMREPESLVLTHEDYTDFNKRNAYLAAKLITIFIEHPIVFIGYSMNDNNIKSILTSIVQCLDQDKIGLLQNNLFFVEWNRDTNAEMEVERFDMLMSE
;
A
#
# COMPACT_ATOMS: atom_id res chain seq x y z
N VAL A 1 -22.25 -1.57 -9.09
CA VAL A 1 -21.40 -0.40 -9.32
C VAL A 1 -20.60 -0.70 -10.58
N LYS A 2 -20.91 0.00 -11.69
CA LYS A 2 -20.12 -0.10 -12.92
C LYS A 2 -18.87 0.74 -12.70
N TYR A 3 -17.78 0.15 -12.31
CA TYR A 3 -16.48 0.76 -12.52
C TYR A 3 -16.22 0.69 -14.02
N THR A 4 -16.41 1.78 -14.70
CA THR A 4 -15.92 1.95 -16.07
C THR A 4 -14.40 1.96 -15.95
N LEU A 5 -13.76 0.98 -16.59
CA LEU A 5 -12.33 0.96 -16.88
C LEU A 5 -12.05 2.00 -17.99
N GLU A 6 -12.57 3.20 -17.83
CA GLU A 6 -12.23 4.30 -18.70
C GLU A 6 -10.81 4.71 -18.33
N ASP A 7 -9.99 4.91 -19.34
CA ASP A 7 -8.67 5.49 -19.16
C ASP A 7 -8.78 6.75 -18.30
N PRO A 8 -7.84 6.97 -17.38
CA PRO A 8 -7.87 8.15 -16.54
C PRO A 8 -8.01 9.37 -17.44
N ASP A 9 -8.97 10.21 -17.08
CA ASP A 9 -9.31 11.43 -17.77
C ASP A 9 -8.04 12.18 -18.20
N GLU A 10 -7.98 12.70 -19.42
CA GLU A 10 -6.80 13.47 -19.94
C GLU A 10 -6.31 14.51 -18.92
N LYS A 11 -7.22 14.99 -18.08
CA LYS A 11 -6.97 15.93 -17.00
C LYS A 11 -5.87 15.49 -16.01
N TYR A 12 -5.71 14.19 -15.78
CA TYR A 12 -4.73 13.64 -14.81
C TYR A 12 -3.51 13.01 -15.49
N SER A 13 -3.41 13.15 -16.81
CA SER A 13 -2.33 12.51 -17.59
C SER A 13 -0.93 12.99 -17.19
N GLU A 14 -0.79 14.26 -16.79
CA GLU A 14 0.47 14.84 -16.36
C GLU A 14 0.91 14.30 -15.01
N GLU A 15 0.01 14.23 -14.03
CA GLU A 15 0.26 13.68 -12.70
C GLU A 15 0.61 12.19 -12.78
N LEU A 16 -0.09 11.43 -13.62
CA LEU A 16 0.21 10.03 -13.87
C LEU A 16 1.57 9.83 -14.53
N ALA A 17 1.91 10.69 -15.48
CA ALA A 17 3.24 10.68 -16.11
C ALA A 17 4.36 11.02 -15.12
N LEU A 18 4.09 11.89 -14.14
CA LEU A 18 5.03 12.17 -13.05
C LEU A 18 5.16 10.97 -12.11
N LEU A 19 4.04 10.36 -11.71
CA LEU A 19 4.04 9.17 -10.87
C LEU A 19 4.87 8.04 -11.47
N SER A 20 4.71 7.79 -12.77
CA SER A 20 5.44 6.72 -13.48
C SER A 20 6.96 6.96 -13.60
N LYS A 21 7.41 8.20 -13.37
CA LYS A 21 8.84 8.58 -13.38
C LYS A 21 9.49 8.54 -12.01
N LEU A 22 8.72 8.33 -10.95
CA LEU A 22 9.29 8.21 -9.62
C LEU A 22 10.23 7.02 -9.53
N SER A 23 11.37 7.23 -8.90
CA SER A 23 12.30 6.16 -8.55
C SER A 23 11.83 5.54 -7.24
N ILE A 24 11.01 4.48 -7.36
CA ILE A 24 10.46 3.76 -6.20
C ILE A 24 10.85 2.29 -6.29
N ASP A 25 11.00 1.66 -5.14
CA ASP A 25 11.38 0.25 -5.04
C ASP A 25 10.20 -0.69 -5.26
N GLY A 26 8.99 -0.27 -4.89
CA GLY A 26 7.79 -1.06 -5.06
C GLY A 26 6.51 -0.30 -4.80
N VAL A 27 5.39 -0.97 -5.02
CA VAL A 27 4.04 -0.46 -4.79
C VAL A 27 3.25 -1.48 -3.96
N ILE A 28 2.59 -1.01 -2.92
CA ILE A 28 1.60 -1.79 -2.17
C ILE A 28 0.24 -1.16 -2.46
N THR A 29 -0.72 -1.95 -2.92
CA THR A 29 -2.06 -1.45 -3.24
C THR A 29 -3.16 -2.35 -2.70
N THR A 30 -4.24 -1.72 -2.24
CA THR A 30 -5.50 -2.39 -1.92
C THR A 30 -6.47 -2.40 -3.11
N ASN A 31 -6.15 -1.68 -4.19
CA ASN A 31 -6.99 -1.60 -5.37
C ASN A 31 -6.99 -2.91 -6.16
N TRP A 32 -8.15 -3.26 -6.67
CA TRP A 32 -8.34 -4.49 -7.44
C TRP A 32 -8.07 -4.33 -8.94
N ASP A 33 -8.06 -3.07 -9.44
CA ASP A 33 -7.82 -2.74 -10.85
C ASP A 33 -6.36 -2.90 -11.26
N ASP A 34 -6.06 -2.65 -12.53
CA ASP A 34 -4.72 -2.75 -13.11
C ASP A 34 -4.00 -1.39 -13.18
N PHE A 35 -4.42 -0.43 -12.39
CA PHE A 35 -3.84 0.92 -12.45
C PHE A 35 -2.33 0.91 -12.21
N CYS A 36 -1.89 0.29 -11.12
CA CYS A 36 -0.47 0.24 -10.77
C CYS A 36 0.37 -0.49 -11.83
N GLU A 37 -0.15 -1.57 -12.38
CA GLU A 37 0.54 -2.36 -13.43
C GLU A 37 0.70 -1.53 -14.72
N ARG A 38 -0.25 -0.67 -15.05
CA ARG A 38 -0.14 0.25 -16.20
C ARG A 38 0.88 1.35 -15.97
N GLN A 39 0.96 1.88 -14.74
CA GLN A 39 1.93 2.93 -14.40
C GLN A 39 3.36 2.39 -14.28
N PHE A 40 3.53 1.16 -13.80
CA PHE A 40 4.82 0.52 -13.58
C PHE A 40 4.95 -0.81 -14.36
N PRO A 41 4.95 -0.79 -15.70
CA PRO A 41 4.85 -2.00 -16.53
C PRO A 41 6.07 -2.93 -16.44
N LYS A 42 7.15 -2.49 -15.82
CA LYS A 42 8.36 -3.30 -15.60
C LYS A 42 8.37 -3.98 -14.23
N PHE A 43 7.39 -3.67 -13.38
CA PHE A 43 7.32 -4.26 -12.05
C PHE A 43 6.63 -5.63 -12.09
N ASN A 44 7.09 -6.52 -11.25
CA ASN A 44 6.47 -7.83 -11.08
C ASN A 44 5.26 -7.71 -10.15
N ARG A 45 4.11 -8.18 -10.62
CA ARG A 45 2.88 -8.19 -9.82
C ARG A 45 2.79 -9.45 -8.98
N TYR A 46 2.34 -9.30 -7.74
CA TYR A 46 2.00 -10.38 -6.82
C TYR A 46 0.62 -10.16 -6.22
N VAL A 47 -0.26 -11.16 -6.37
CA VAL A 47 -1.63 -11.12 -5.86
C VAL A 47 -1.74 -11.99 -4.60
N GLY A 48 -1.94 -11.33 -3.47
CA GLY A 48 -2.04 -12.01 -2.18
C GLY A 48 -0.79 -12.83 -1.83
N GLN A 49 -0.95 -13.75 -0.87
CA GLN A 49 0.17 -14.55 -0.34
C GLN A 49 0.65 -15.65 -1.28
N LYS A 50 -0.26 -16.25 -2.07
CA LYS A 50 0.07 -17.43 -2.85
C LYS A 50 1.19 -17.18 -3.85
N GLU A 51 1.10 -16.09 -4.59
CA GLU A 51 2.12 -15.75 -5.59
C GLU A 51 3.45 -15.38 -4.93
N LEU A 52 3.41 -14.73 -3.76
CA LEU A 52 4.61 -14.36 -3.02
C LEU A 52 5.41 -15.57 -2.53
N LEU A 53 4.74 -16.62 -2.06
CA LEU A 53 5.40 -17.85 -1.57
C LEU A 53 6.22 -18.55 -2.65
N PHE A 54 5.81 -18.43 -3.90
CA PHE A 54 6.47 -19.05 -5.05
C PHE A 54 7.34 -18.10 -5.85
N SER A 55 7.42 -16.81 -5.42
CA SER A 55 8.27 -15.84 -6.09
C SER A 55 9.74 -16.20 -5.88
N LYS A 56 10.51 -16.11 -6.97
CA LYS A 56 11.96 -16.29 -6.93
C LYS A 56 12.71 -14.97 -6.74
N SER A 57 11.97 -13.88 -6.56
CA SER A 57 12.58 -12.57 -6.39
C SER A 57 13.21 -12.47 -5.01
N ILE A 58 14.53 -12.23 -4.98
CA ILE A 58 15.31 -12.05 -3.76
C ILE A 58 15.45 -10.54 -3.44
N VAL A 59 15.17 -9.68 -4.41
CA VAL A 59 15.66 -8.28 -4.40
C VAL A 59 14.63 -7.28 -3.93
N ASN A 60 13.36 -7.63 -3.80
CA ASN A 60 12.25 -6.74 -3.35
C ASN A 60 12.16 -5.38 -4.07
N ILE A 61 12.71 -5.29 -5.29
CA ILE A 61 12.73 -4.06 -6.10
C ILE A 61 11.93 -4.32 -7.38
N GLY A 62 11.09 -3.34 -7.75
CA GLY A 62 10.24 -3.45 -8.92
C GLY A 62 9.10 -4.45 -8.71
N GLU A 63 8.43 -4.37 -7.57
CA GLU A 63 7.34 -5.27 -7.19
C GLU A 63 6.06 -4.51 -6.90
N ILE A 64 4.91 -5.07 -7.32
CA ILE A 64 3.56 -4.58 -7.00
C ILE A 64 2.87 -5.64 -6.15
N TYR A 65 2.50 -5.27 -4.93
CA TYR A 65 1.78 -6.14 -3.99
C TYR A 65 0.31 -5.76 -3.95
N LYS A 66 -0.56 -6.57 -4.54
CA LYS A 66 -2.03 -6.44 -4.48
C LYS A 66 -2.54 -7.19 -3.26
N ILE A 67 -2.57 -6.51 -2.13
CA ILE A 67 -2.83 -7.15 -0.84
C ILE A 67 -4.29 -7.55 -0.63
N HIS A 68 -5.23 -6.92 -1.33
CA HIS A 68 -6.66 -7.25 -1.27
C HIS A 68 -7.17 -7.99 -2.52
N GLY A 69 -6.25 -8.57 -3.30
CA GLY A 69 -6.60 -9.33 -4.47
C GLY A 69 -6.63 -8.53 -5.76
N CYS A 70 -7.06 -9.18 -6.83
CA CYS A 70 -7.11 -8.64 -8.18
C CYS A 70 -8.45 -8.98 -8.86
N MET A 71 -9.05 -8.02 -9.56
CA MET A 71 -10.30 -8.22 -10.29
C MET A 71 -10.23 -9.31 -11.37
N ARG A 72 -9.03 -9.65 -11.84
CA ARG A 72 -8.79 -10.74 -12.80
C ARG A 72 -8.75 -12.12 -12.14
N GLU A 73 -8.66 -12.15 -10.83
CA GLU A 73 -8.59 -13.36 -9.99
C GLU A 73 -9.65 -13.28 -8.89
N PRO A 74 -10.94 -13.52 -9.20
CA PRO A 74 -12.04 -13.27 -8.27
C PRO A 74 -11.90 -13.98 -6.92
N GLU A 75 -11.26 -15.13 -6.90
CA GLU A 75 -10.98 -15.92 -5.69
C GLU A 75 -9.93 -15.28 -4.77
N SER A 76 -9.20 -14.29 -5.26
CA SER A 76 -8.19 -13.56 -4.48
C SER A 76 -8.78 -12.36 -3.73
N LEU A 77 -10.02 -11.95 -4.07
CA LEU A 77 -10.60 -10.72 -3.57
C LEU A 77 -10.92 -10.78 -2.07
N VAL A 78 -10.53 -9.74 -1.36
CA VAL A 78 -10.90 -9.50 0.05
C VAL A 78 -12.08 -8.53 0.04
N LEU A 79 -13.30 -9.03 0.27
CA LEU A 79 -14.55 -8.29 0.08
C LEU A 79 -15.38 -8.19 1.34
N THR A 80 -15.38 -9.24 2.17
CA THR A 80 -16.26 -9.34 3.33
C THR A 80 -15.52 -9.02 4.62
N HIS A 81 -16.26 -8.68 5.67
CA HIS A 81 -15.68 -8.50 6.99
C HIS A 81 -14.96 -9.78 7.48
N GLU A 82 -15.46 -10.95 7.10
CA GLU A 82 -14.85 -12.23 7.43
C GLU A 82 -13.50 -12.40 6.73
N ASP A 83 -13.39 -12.00 5.45
CA ASP A 83 -12.11 -12.00 4.72
C ASP A 83 -11.08 -11.11 5.40
N TYR A 84 -11.49 -9.93 5.89
CA TYR A 84 -10.61 -9.00 6.62
C TYR A 84 -10.17 -9.56 7.97
N THR A 85 -11.09 -10.17 8.72
CA THR A 85 -10.80 -10.74 10.04
C THR A 85 -9.80 -11.88 9.95
N ASP A 86 -9.95 -12.71 8.93
CA ASP A 86 -9.07 -13.84 8.68
C ASP A 86 -7.79 -13.47 7.91
N PHE A 87 -7.69 -12.24 7.41
CA PHE A 87 -6.57 -11.80 6.57
C PHE A 87 -5.21 -12.09 7.21
N ASN A 88 -5.02 -11.68 8.45
CA ASN A 88 -3.74 -11.89 9.17
C ASN A 88 -3.44 -13.37 9.41
N LYS A 89 -4.46 -14.20 9.65
CA LYS A 89 -4.28 -15.64 9.88
C LYS A 89 -3.95 -16.38 8.59
N ARG A 90 -4.66 -16.04 7.50
CA ARG A 90 -4.49 -16.69 6.21
C ARG A 90 -3.29 -16.19 5.42
N ASN A 91 -2.83 -14.98 5.71
CA ASN A 91 -1.76 -14.29 4.99
C ASN A 91 -0.55 -13.96 5.87
N ALA A 92 -0.20 -14.84 6.81
CA ALA A 92 0.90 -14.62 7.76
C ALA A 92 2.24 -14.29 7.07
N TYR A 93 2.52 -14.92 5.93
CA TYR A 93 3.72 -14.64 5.17
C TYR A 93 3.68 -13.24 4.53
N LEU A 94 2.53 -12.85 3.95
CA LEU A 94 2.33 -11.50 3.40
C LEU A 94 2.48 -10.45 4.50
N ALA A 95 1.89 -10.68 5.68
CA ALA A 95 2.04 -9.78 6.82
C ALA A 95 3.52 -9.63 7.24
N ALA A 96 4.26 -10.72 7.35
CA ALA A 96 5.68 -10.69 7.67
C ALA A 96 6.49 -9.94 6.59
N LYS A 97 6.16 -10.11 5.31
CA LYS A 97 6.78 -9.39 4.21
C LYS A 97 6.51 -7.89 4.29
N LEU A 98 5.27 -7.49 4.55
CA LEU A 98 4.91 -6.08 4.73
C LEU A 98 5.65 -5.46 5.92
N ILE A 99 5.74 -6.16 7.05
CA ILE A 99 6.53 -5.73 8.21
C ILE A 99 7.97 -5.42 7.80
N THR A 100 8.61 -6.33 7.07
CA THR A 100 9.98 -6.14 6.59
C THR A 100 10.11 -4.90 5.71
N ILE A 101 9.20 -4.74 4.73
CA ILE A 101 9.20 -3.58 3.83
C ILE A 101 9.04 -2.27 4.61
N PHE A 102 8.13 -2.21 5.57
CA PHE A 102 7.86 -1.02 6.37
C PHE A 102 9.02 -0.62 7.29
N ILE A 103 9.84 -1.61 7.70
CA ILE A 103 11.03 -1.35 8.53
C ILE A 103 12.21 -0.91 7.65
N GLU A 104 12.38 -1.52 6.49
CA GLU A 104 13.56 -1.34 5.65
C GLU A 104 13.46 -0.16 4.68
N HIS A 105 12.23 0.28 4.32
CA HIS A 105 11.99 1.32 3.32
C HIS A 105 11.15 2.47 3.85
N PRO A 106 11.39 3.70 3.38
CA PRO A 106 10.43 4.80 3.54
C PRO A 106 9.13 4.48 2.80
N ILE A 107 8.01 4.65 3.48
CA ILE A 107 6.67 4.37 2.94
C ILE A 107 5.92 5.68 2.73
N VAL A 108 5.44 5.90 1.53
CA VAL A 108 4.61 7.05 1.17
C VAL A 108 3.19 6.57 0.91
N PHE A 109 2.25 7.00 1.73
CA PHE A 109 0.82 6.72 1.58
C PHE A 109 0.17 7.76 0.69
N ILE A 110 -0.41 7.33 -0.43
CA ILE A 110 -1.11 8.20 -1.38
C ILE A 110 -2.55 7.69 -1.52
N GLY A 111 -3.53 8.58 -1.32
CA GLY A 111 -4.95 8.24 -1.42
C GLY A 111 -5.52 7.48 -0.22
N TYR A 112 -4.78 7.40 0.87
CA TYR A 112 -5.23 6.80 2.12
C TYR A 112 -5.47 7.87 3.18
N SER A 113 -6.51 7.68 3.98
CA SER A 113 -6.72 8.47 5.19
C SER A 113 -6.02 7.81 6.38
N MET A 114 -5.54 8.62 7.32
CA MET A 114 -5.07 8.15 8.62
C MET A 114 -6.12 7.35 9.40
N ASN A 115 -7.39 7.54 9.05
CA ASN A 115 -8.51 6.79 9.64
C ASN A 115 -8.87 5.51 8.89
N ASP A 116 -8.16 5.17 7.82
CA ASP A 116 -8.38 3.93 7.08
C ASP A 116 -8.10 2.71 7.97
N ASN A 117 -9.12 1.88 8.17
CA ASN A 117 -9.03 0.72 9.05
C ASN A 117 -8.03 -0.33 8.55
N ASN A 118 -7.84 -0.42 7.22
CA ASN A 118 -6.89 -1.37 6.65
C ASN A 118 -5.46 -0.96 6.98
N ILE A 119 -5.15 0.33 6.82
CA ILE A 119 -3.83 0.89 7.17
C ILE A 119 -3.59 0.76 8.67
N LYS A 120 -4.58 1.13 9.49
CA LYS A 120 -4.48 0.95 10.95
C LYS A 120 -4.19 -0.51 11.34
N SER A 121 -4.89 -1.46 10.75
CA SER A 121 -4.69 -2.89 11.02
C SER A 121 -3.28 -3.34 10.66
N ILE A 122 -2.76 -2.95 9.50
CA ILE A 122 -1.40 -3.25 9.06
C ILE A 122 -0.38 -2.63 10.04
N LEU A 123 -0.49 -1.34 10.33
CA LEU A 123 0.41 -0.64 11.23
C LEU A 123 0.36 -1.22 12.65
N THR A 124 -0.83 -1.56 13.16
CA THR A 124 -0.99 -2.23 14.45
C THR A 124 -0.23 -3.56 14.48
N SER A 125 -0.38 -4.37 13.45
CA SER A 125 0.33 -5.65 13.35
C SER A 125 1.85 -5.46 13.33
N ILE A 126 2.33 -4.41 12.67
CA ILE A 126 3.76 -4.07 12.64
C ILE A 126 4.25 -3.65 14.03
N VAL A 127 3.53 -2.73 14.67
CA VAL A 127 3.89 -2.23 16.01
C VAL A 127 3.91 -3.34 17.05
N GLN A 128 2.96 -4.29 17.00
CA GLN A 128 2.95 -5.45 17.88
C GLN A 128 4.15 -6.39 17.72
N CYS A 129 4.83 -6.32 16.59
CA CYS A 129 6.05 -7.10 16.33
C CYS A 129 7.33 -6.37 16.72
N LEU A 130 7.25 -5.07 17.08
CA LEU A 130 8.41 -4.24 17.39
C LEU A 130 8.53 -3.98 18.89
N ASP A 131 9.77 -3.91 19.37
CA ASP A 131 10.06 -3.39 20.69
C ASP A 131 9.81 -1.87 20.72
N GLN A 132 9.46 -1.32 21.90
CA GLN A 132 9.09 0.09 22.06
C GLN A 132 10.17 1.07 21.57
N ASP A 133 11.43 0.74 21.76
CA ASP A 133 12.58 1.54 21.29
C ASP A 133 12.69 1.62 19.75
N LYS A 134 12.11 0.66 19.03
CA LYS A 134 12.11 0.60 17.56
C LYS A 134 10.93 1.28 16.91
N ILE A 135 9.85 1.54 17.65
CA ILE A 135 8.66 2.23 17.13
C ILE A 135 9.02 3.63 16.60
N GLY A 136 9.93 4.33 17.30
CA GLY A 136 10.41 5.64 16.87
C GLY A 136 11.15 5.63 15.51
N LEU A 137 11.79 4.53 15.16
CA LEU A 137 12.42 4.36 13.84
C LEU A 137 11.36 4.23 12.74
N LEU A 138 10.29 3.47 13.01
CA LEU A 138 9.18 3.31 12.06
C LEU A 138 8.51 4.65 11.77
N GLN A 139 8.27 5.48 12.78
CA GLN A 139 7.63 6.80 12.62
C GLN A 139 8.37 7.71 11.64
N ASN A 140 9.70 7.62 11.58
CA ASN A 140 10.50 8.44 10.68
C ASN A 140 10.44 7.97 9.21
N ASN A 141 9.90 6.79 8.96
CA ASN A 141 9.81 6.19 7.63
C ASN A 141 8.40 6.26 7.02
N LEU A 142 7.41 6.81 7.74
CA LEU A 142 6.03 6.85 7.26
C LEU A 142 5.64 8.27 6.86
N PHE A 143 5.23 8.44 5.62
CA PHE A 143 4.83 9.73 5.04
C PHE A 143 3.42 9.59 4.48
N PHE A 144 2.53 10.51 4.88
CA PHE A 144 1.16 10.57 4.37
C PHE A 144 0.99 11.80 3.49
N VAL A 145 0.50 11.57 2.27
CA VAL A 145 0.16 12.64 1.33
C VAL A 145 -1.32 12.94 1.50
N GLU A 146 -1.63 14.11 2.03
CA GLU A 146 -2.98 14.61 2.16
C GLU A 146 -3.29 15.62 1.06
N TRP A 147 -4.42 15.43 0.38
CA TRP A 147 -4.85 16.32 -0.67
C TRP A 147 -5.52 17.55 -0.08
N ASN A 148 -4.93 18.73 -0.28
CA ASN A 148 -5.55 20.00 0.05
C ASN A 148 -6.29 20.56 -1.18
N ARG A 149 -7.58 20.90 -1.01
CA ARG A 149 -8.40 21.50 -2.08
C ARG A 149 -8.09 22.96 -2.35
N ASP A 150 -7.40 23.64 -1.46
CA ASP A 150 -6.97 25.01 -1.67
C ASP A 150 -5.75 25.03 -2.60
N THR A 151 -5.99 25.48 -3.82
CA THR A 151 -4.94 25.55 -4.86
C THR A 151 -3.84 26.59 -4.55
N ASN A 152 -4.04 27.44 -3.55
CA ASN A 152 -3.05 28.42 -3.09
C ASN A 152 -2.31 27.95 -1.84
N ALA A 153 -2.67 26.79 -1.28
CA ALA A 153 -1.97 26.24 -0.14
C ALA A 153 -0.55 25.83 -0.55
N GLU A 154 0.42 26.29 0.23
CA GLU A 154 1.79 25.80 0.11
C GLU A 154 1.85 24.37 0.68
N MET A 155 2.83 23.59 0.20
CA MET A 155 3.09 22.28 0.74
C MET A 155 3.62 22.44 2.16
N GLU A 156 2.86 21.94 3.14
CA GLU A 156 3.26 21.92 4.54
C GLU A 156 3.62 20.49 4.94
N VAL A 157 4.63 20.35 5.78
CA VAL A 157 5.02 19.07 6.37
C VAL A 157 4.78 19.16 7.87
N GLU A 158 3.76 18.45 8.34
CA GLU A 158 3.44 18.37 9.75
C GLU A 158 3.85 17.01 10.32
N ARG A 159 4.28 17.00 11.58
CA ARG A 159 4.47 15.77 12.33
C ARG A 159 3.22 15.55 13.19
N PHE A 160 2.64 14.37 13.05
CA PHE A 160 1.52 13.98 13.91
C PHE A 160 1.79 12.61 14.55
N ASP A 161 1.27 12.43 15.75
CA ASP A 161 1.33 11.16 16.46
C ASP A 161 0.03 10.38 16.23
N MET A 162 0.16 9.18 15.70
CA MET A 162 -0.97 8.27 15.58
C MET A 162 -1.17 7.55 16.92
N LEU A 163 -2.21 7.94 17.65
CA LEU A 163 -2.65 7.21 18.84
C LEU A 163 -3.26 5.88 18.38
N MET A 164 -2.54 4.81 18.58
CA MET A 164 -3.05 3.46 18.45
C MET A 164 -3.90 3.20 19.69
N SER A 165 -5.23 3.25 19.58
CA SER A 165 -6.13 2.87 20.67
C SER A 165 -5.90 1.39 21.00
N GLU A 166 -5.67 1.12 22.28
CA GLU A 166 -5.61 -0.21 22.88
C GLU A 166 -6.90 -1.02 22.63
#